data_a573f739198bb07a0881c7d659c03bfb
#
_entry.id   a573f739198bb07a0881c7d659c03bfb
#
_cell.length_a   1.000
_cell.length_b   1.000
_cell.length_c   1.000
_cell.angle_alpha   90.00
_cell.angle_beta   90.00
_cell.angle_gamma   90.00
#
_symmetry.space_group_name_H-M   'P 1'
#
loop_
_entity.id
_entity.type
_entity.pdbx_description
1 polymer ?
#
loop_
_entity_poly.entity_id
_entity_poly.type
_entity_poly.pdbx_seq_one_letter_code
_entity_poly.pdbx_strand_id
1 'polypeptide(L)'
;MADPSAAPGAPSAPTALAAGGPRLAAPAAAVVLGAAWLAWFGVLQWSVVRFRVPIVLTLTVCTALLAWWLVRRLVIPVPRWLAPAVLVGSVAITLTVPLFSYVTGGWLTAALVVLTTGGLGCAVLLARPGRGAATAAYVLAVLTHSALAVVAILGDRAPKIDVWVVLQQGADALGRGENLYTQQWTDSPGVQDLFPYLPWMAVLTAPGRWLAGDVRWAVLGWSLVLYAGLWALARGRVERAAAVTAVLVLAPGSLTQVDQAWTEPVLAAAIVWWAVLVRRGHAWWAVLPLALACASKQHLALLAPVLLVWRPFGAARTLATGGLAGLLMLPWVVADAGAFVDDTVTRLLGFHPIRFANTWYLYALNEHGVTLPFAVTGAAMVGAVAVATWAVWRRRPGVDELLRWLALVLGVANLVNKQAFYNQFWLVAALVAASLVVPQGTGDDADRDDVPPGRGAEGSCRGADPVPSPRRSLPTTT
;
A
#
# COMPACT_ATOMS: atom_id res chain seq x y z
N MET A 1 -47.13 -2.91 -61.09
CA MET A 1 -47.29 -3.38 -59.72
C MET A 1 -45.90 -3.75 -59.24
N ALA A 2 -45.23 -2.88 -58.50
CA ALA A 2 -43.92 -3.04 -57.91
C ALA A 2 -44.12 -3.30 -56.42
N ASP A 3 -43.46 -4.33 -55.87
CA ASP A 3 -43.53 -4.77 -54.48
C ASP A 3 -42.60 -3.86 -53.64
N PRO A 4 -43.09 -3.18 -52.57
CA PRO A 4 -42.28 -2.36 -51.72
C PRO A 4 -42.02 -3.01 -50.36
N SER A 5 -41.15 -4.05 -50.32
CA SER A 5 -40.72 -4.63 -49.02
C SER A 5 -39.24 -5.07 -49.03
N ALA A 6 -38.34 -4.10 -49.20
CA ALA A 6 -36.90 -4.28 -48.86
C ALA A 6 -36.59 -3.29 -47.75
N ALA A 7 -36.62 -3.75 -46.50
CA ALA A 7 -36.11 -2.99 -45.37
C ALA A 7 -34.58 -2.87 -45.45
N PRO A 8 -33.97 -1.69 -45.23
CA PRO A 8 -32.51 -1.54 -45.21
C PRO A 8 -31.91 -2.26 -44.01
N GLY A 9 -30.92 -3.12 -44.25
CA GLY A 9 -30.18 -3.89 -43.27
C GLY A 9 -29.58 -2.99 -42.18
N ALA A 10 -29.82 -3.37 -40.93
CA ALA A 10 -29.20 -2.72 -39.78
C ALA A 10 -27.66 -2.78 -39.87
N PRO A 11 -26.94 -1.71 -39.54
CA PRO A 11 -25.49 -1.74 -39.54
C PRO A 11 -25.00 -2.74 -38.48
N SER A 12 -24.19 -3.72 -38.93
CA SER A 12 -23.51 -4.67 -38.06
C SER A 12 -22.64 -3.90 -37.05
N ALA A 13 -22.91 -4.16 -35.77
CA ALA A 13 -22.11 -3.61 -34.66
C ALA A 13 -20.63 -3.96 -34.86
N PRO A 14 -19.71 -3.02 -34.64
CA PRO A 14 -18.29 -3.29 -34.77
C PRO A 14 -17.90 -4.36 -33.74
N THR A 15 -17.42 -5.48 -34.24
CA THR A 15 -16.82 -6.56 -33.46
C THR A 15 -15.70 -5.98 -32.60
N ALA A 16 -15.91 -5.89 -31.30
CA ALA A 16 -14.89 -5.46 -30.33
C ALA A 16 -13.69 -6.41 -30.49
N LEU A 17 -12.62 -5.89 -31.06
CA LEU A 17 -11.30 -6.54 -31.10
C LEU A 17 -10.89 -6.82 -29.64
N ALA A 18 -11.13 -8.06 -29.19
CA ALA A 18 -10.57 -8.57 -27.97
C ALA A 18 -9.03 -8.51 -28.10
N ALA A 19 -8.42 -7.50 -27.48
CA ALA A 19 -6.98 -7.36 -27.38
C ALA A 19 -6.46 -8.51 -26.50
N GLY A 20 -6.23 -9.67 -27.13
CA GLY A 20 -5.58 -10.84 -26.53
C GLY A 20 -4.09 -10.57 -26.39
N GLY A 21 -3.67 -9.84 -25.35
CA GLY A 21 -2.26 -9.78 -24.96
C GLY A 21 -1.75 -11.18 -24.59
N PRO A 22 -0.45 -11.47 -24.74
CA PRO A 22 0.12 -12.77 -24.41
C PRO A 22 -0.17 -13.10 -22.94
N ARG A 23 -1.03 -14.09 -22.74
CA ARG A 23 -1.31 -14.64 -21.39
C ARG A 23 -0.16 -15.60 -21.07
N LEU A 24 0.68 -15.23 -20.09
CA LEU A 24 1.51 -16.24 -19.44
C LEU A 24 0.59 -17.35 -18.93
N ALA A 25 1.04 -18.62 -19.03
CA ALA A 25 0.32 -19.71 -18.40
C ALA A 25 0.06 -19.35 -16.92
N ALA A 26 -1.19 -19.43 -16.51
CA ALA A 26 -1.62 -18.95 -15.19
C ALA A 26 -0.75 -19.42 -14.01
N PRO A 27 -0.26 -20.69 -13.98
CA PRO A 27 0.64 -21.14 -12.91
C PRO A 27 2.02 -20.47 -12.94
N ALA A 28 2.59 -20.19 -14.12
CA ALA A 28 3.90 -19.56 -14.23
C ALA A 28 3.90 -18.11 -13.70
N ALA A 29 2.85 -17.34 -13.99
CA ALA A 29 2.70 -15.97 -13.49
C ALA A 29 2.60 -15.93 -11.95
N ALA A 30 1.89 -16.89 -11.35
CA ALA A 30 1.77 -17.00 -9.90
C ALA A 30 3.11 -17.38 -9.24
N VAL A 31 3.88 -18.29 -9.84
CA VAL A 31 5.23 -18.65 -9.37
C VAL A 31 6.16 -17.42 -9.42
N VAL A 32 6.15 -16.68 -10.53
CA VAL A 32 6.96 -15.45 -10.66
C VAL A 32 6.59 -14.42 -9.60
N LEU A 33 5.27 -14.21 -9.34
CA LEU A 33 4.81 -13.30 -8.30
C LEU A 33 5.30 -13.70 -6.91
N GLY A 34 5.14 -14.99 -6.55
CA GLY A 34 5.61 -15.50 -5.25
C GLY A 34 7.12 -15.44 -5.09
N ALA A 35 7.87 -15.82 -6.14
CA ALA A 35 9.33 -15.75 -6.14
C ALA A 35 9.83 -14.29 -6.04
N ALA A 36 9.22 -13.35 -6.77
CA ALA A 36 9.56 -11.93 -6.68
C ALA A 36 9.27 -11.37 -5.28
N TRP A 37 8.15 -11.76 -4.67
CA TRP A 37 7.81 -11.38 -3.30
C TRP A 37 8.84 -11.88 -2.27
N LEU A 38 9.19 -13.17 -2.34
CA LEU A 38 10.19 -13.76 -1.44
C LEU A 38 11.59 -13.16 -1.67
N ALA A 39 11.98 -12.93 -2.93
CA ALA A 39 13.23 -12.28 -3.26
C ALA A 39 13.28 -10.84 -2.74
N TRP A 40 12.20 -10.06 -2.94
CA TRP A 40 12.08 -8.70 -2.44
C TRP A 40 12.27 -8.64 -0.93
N PHE A 41 11.47 -9.38 -0.16
CA PHE A 41 11.56 -9.35 1.29
C PHE A 41 12.81 -10.03 1.86
N GLY A 42 13.33 -11.05 1.17
CA GLY A 42 14.60 -11.70 1.54
C GLY A 42 15.78 -10.72 1.47
N VAL A 43 15.89 -9.95 0.36
CA VAL A 43 16.94 -8.94 0.27
C VAL A 43 16.67 -7.73 1.17
N LEU A 44 15.41 -7.38 1.43
CA LEU A 44 15.08 -6.32 2.37
C LEU A 44 15.47 -6.69 3.80
N GLN A 45 15.20 -7.90 4.28
CA GLN A 45 15.68 -8.36 5.59
C GLN A 45 17.20 -8.29 5.67
N TRP A 46 17.90 -8.69 4.60
CA TRP A 46 19.36 -8.65 4.52
C TRP A 46 19.93 -7.23 4.45
N SER A 47 19.15 -6.27 3.91
CA SER A 47 19.60 -4.90 3.63
C SER A 47 19.85 -4.05 4.88
N VAL A 48 19.26 -4.41 6.01
CA VAL A 48 19.32 -3.58 7.22
C VAL A 48 20.77 -3.42 7.68
N VAL A 49 21.22 -2.15 7.76
CA VAL A 49 22.60 -1.73 8.06
C VAL A 49 23.70 -2.32 7.14
N ARG A 50 23.30 -2.74 5.92
CA ARG A 50 24.23 -3.36 4.96
C ARG A 50 23.97 -2.87 3.54
N PHE A 51 25.02 -2.42 2.86
CA PHE A 51 25.00 -2.26 1.40
C PHE A 51 25.53 -3.54 0.74
N ARG A 52 24.82 -4.01 -0.31
CA ARG A 52 25.27 -5.12 -1.16
C ARG A 52 24.70 -4.94 -2.58
N VAL A 53 25.55 -5.09 -3.59
CA VAL A 53 25.15 -5.01 -5.02
C VAL A 53 23.99 -5.97 -5.36
N PRO A 54 23.98 -7.24 -4.93
CA PRO A 54 22.86 -8.14 -5.19
C PRO A 54 21.52 -7.64 -4.65
N ILE A 55 21.50 -6.85 -3.56
CA ILE A 55 20.26 -6.26 -3.04
C ILE A 55 19.73 -5.22 -4.03
N VAL A 56 20.57 -4.29 -4.49
CA VAL A 56 20.19 -3.27 -5.47
C VAL A 56 19.67 -3.90 -6.75
N LEU A 57 20.38 -4.93 -7.27
CA LEU A 57 19.97 -5.64 -8.47
C LEU A 57 18.61 -6.35 -8.29
N THR A 58 18.40 -7.04 -7.17
CA THR A 58 17.13 -7.74 -6.91
C THR A 58 15.97 -6.76 -6.81
N LEU A 59 16.13 -5.65 -6.07
CA LEU A 59 15.11 -4.60 -5.98
C LEU A 59 14.81 -3.99 -7.36
N THR A 60 15.83 -3.81 -8.20
CA THR A 60 15.68 -3.31 -9.58
C THR A 60 14.91 -4.31 -10.44
N VAL A 61 15.26 -5.61 -10.41
CA VAL A 61 14.56 -6.65 -11.16
C VAL A 61 13.09 -6.74 -10.74
N CYS A 62 12.80 -6.72 -9.45
CA CYS A 62 11.42 -6.75 -8.96
C CYS A 62 10.64 -5.50 -9.37
N THR A 63 11.26 -4.30 -9.35
CA THR A 63 10.65 -3.07 -9.84
C THR A 63 10.40 -3.13 -11.35
N ALA A 64 11.32 -3.69 -12.12
CA ALA A 64 11.15 -3.92 -13.55
C ALA A 64 10.03 -4.93 -13.85
N LEU A 65 9.89 -5.99 -13.05
CA LEU A 65 8.78 -6.94 -13.14
C LEU A 65 7.43 -6.26 -12.86
N LEU A 66 7.37 -5.35 -11.88
CA LEU A 66 6.17 -4.54 -11.63
C LEU A 66 5.84 -3.63 -12.82
N ALA A 67 6.85 -2.96 -13.39
CA ALA A 67 6.68 -2.15 -14.60
C ALA A 67 6.20 -2.99 -15.79
N TRP A 68 6.79 -4.16 -15.99
CA TRP A 68 6.38 -5.09 -17.03
C TRP A 68 4.94 -5.58 -16.84
N TRP A 69 4.54 -5.93 -15.60
CA TRP A 69 3.17 -6.27 -15.25
C TRP A 69 2.18 -5.17 -15.66
N LEU A 70 2.49 -3.92 -15.31
CA LEU A 70 1.68 -2.74 -15.64
C LEU A 70 1.62 -2.48 -17.14
N VAL A 71 2.77 -2.53 -17.85
CA VAL A 71 2.83 -2.27 -19.31
C VAL A 71 2.02 -3.32 -20.07
N ARG A 72 2.16 -4.59 -19.72
CA ARG A 72 1.48 -5.73 -20.37
C ARG A 72 0.06 -5.96 -19.88
N ARG A 73 -0.40 -5.23 -18.85
CA ARG A 73 -1.73 -5.40 -18.25
C ARG A 73 -2.02 -6.86 -17.89
N LEU A 74 -1.05 -7.52 -17.30
CA LEU A 74 -1.21 -8.93 -16.99
C LEU A 74 -2.27 -9.12 -15.90
N VAL A 75 -3.20 -10.02 -16.11
CA VAL A 75 -4.05 -10.55 -15.06
C VAL A 75 -3.33 -11.74 -14.44
N ILE A 76 -2.85 -11.58 -13.21
CA ILE A 76 -2.14 -12.63 -12.50
C ILE A 76 -3.14 -13.36 -11.60
N PRO A 77 -3.48 -14.60 -11.93
CA PRO A 77 -4.30 -15.42 -11.04
C PRO A 77 -3.52 -15.70 -9.76
N VAL A 78 -4.17 -15.55 -8.62
CA VAL A 78 -3.59 -15.90 -7.31
C VAL A 78 -4.20 -17.24 -6.88
N PRO A 79 -3.54 -18.37 -7.18
CA PRO A 79 -4.04 -19.68 -6.79
C PRO A 79 -3.94 -19.86 -5.27
N ARG A 80 -4.80 -20.71 -4.71
CA ARG A 80 -4.89 -20.91 -3.25
C ARG A 80 -3.60 -21.37 -2.60
N TRP A 81 -2.76 -22.13 -3.31
CA TRP A 81 -1.48 -22.62 -2.80
C TRP A 81 -0.41 -21.52 -2.67
N LEU A 82 -0.56 -20.39 -3.36
CA LEU A 82 0.49 -19.36 -3.43
C LEU A 82 0.77 -18.72 -2.07
N ALA A 83 -0.27 -18.26 -1.37
CA ALA A 83 -0.08 -17.60 -0.07
C ALA A 83 0.53 -18.56 0.99
N PRO A 84 0.05 -19.82 1.15
CA PRO A 84 0.74 -20.81 2.00
C PRO A 84 2.20 -21.01 1.64
N ALA A 85 2.53 -21.17 0.36
CA ALA A 85 3.91 -21.35 -0.10
C ALA A 85 4.79 -20.13 0.21
N VAL A 86 4.27 -18.92 -0.03
CA VAL A 86 4.97 -17.67 0.29
C VAL A 86 5.18 -17.53 1.80
N LEU A 87 4.22 -17.89 2.64
CA LEU A 87 4.38 -17.85 4.10
C LEU A 87 5.44 -18.83 4.61
N VAL A 88 5.44 -20.06 4.09
CA VAL A 88 6.50 -21.04 4.41
C VAL A 88 7.88 -20.51 3.98
N GLY A 89 7.97 -19.96 2.76
CA GLY A 89 9.19 -19.31 2.28
C GLY A 89 9.60 -18.11 3.14
N SER A 90 8.65 -17.29 3.58
CA SER A 90 8.90 -16.14 4.48
C SER A 90 9.47 -16.60 5.83
N VAL A 91 8.91 -17.66 6.42
CA VAL A 91 9.44 -18.26 7.65
C VAL A 91 10.88 -18.77 7.43
N ALA A 92 11.10 -19.51 6.34
CA ALA A 92 12.44 -20.02 6.01
C ALA A 92 13.46 -18.87 5.85
N ILE A 93 13.11 -17.80 5.13
CA ILE A 93 13.97 -16.62 4.97
C ILE A 93 14.21 -15.94 6.31
N THR A 94 13.18 -15.76 7.13
CA THR A 94 13.31 -15.12 8.45
C THR A 94 14.31 -15.86 9.35
N LEU A 95 14.35 -17.20 9.27
CA LEU A 95 15.24 -18.04 10.08
C LEU A 95 16.65 -18.20 9.49
N THR A 96 16.84 -18.05 8.18
CA THR A 96 18.11 -18.37 7.50
C THR A 96 18.87 -17.15 7.00
N VAL A 97 18.17 -16.06 6.64
CA VAL A 97 18.81 -14.81 6.20
C VAL A 97 19.16 -13.96 7.42
N PRO A 98 20.36 -13.32 7.46
CA PRO A 98 20.73 -12.47 8.59
C PRO A 98 19.66 -11.42 8.90
N LEU A 99 19.14 -11.47 10.11
CA LEU A 99 18.17 -10.52 10.67
C LEU A 99 18.92 -9.51 11.54
N PHE A 100 18.61 -8.23 11.36
CA PHE A 100 19.05 -7.17 12.28
C PHE A 100 17.87 -6.78 13.21
N SER A 101 18.13 -6.80 14.51
CA SER A 101 17.17 -6.39 15.54
C SER A 101 17.92 -5.86 16.76
N TYR A 102 17.35 -4.90 17.45
CA TYR A 102 17.81 -4.46 18.77
C TYR A 102 17.31 -5.42 19.88
N VAL A 103 16.24 -6.16 19.61
CA VAL A 103 15.77 -7.23 20.49
C VAL A 103 16.75 -8.37 20.52
N THR A 104 17.17 -8.79 21.70
CA THR A 104 18.22 -9.81 21.89
C THR A 104 17.81 -10.92 22.87
N GLY A 105 18.62 -11.95 23.00
CA GLY A 105 18.44 -13.02 23.99
C GLY A 105 17.11 -13.75 23.88
N GLY A 106 16.48 -14.01 25.02
CA GLY A 106 15.21 -14.74 25.11
C GLY A 106 14.05 -14.03 24.40
N TRP A 107 14.05 -12.71 24.35
CA TRP A 107 13.05 -11.93 23.62
C TRP A 107 13.15 -12.12 22.10
N LEU A 108 14.36 -12.18 21.55
CA LEU A 108 14.56 -12.51 20.13
C LEU A 108 14.06 -13.91 19.82
N THR A 109 14.40 -14.89 20.69
CA THR A 109 13.89 -16.27 20.55
C THR A 109 12.37 -16.30 20.59
N ALA A 110 11.73 -15.59 21.53
CA ALA A 110 10.27 -15.49 21.60
C ALA A 110 9.67 -14.87 20.33
N ALA A 111 10.26 -13.79 19.81
CA ALA A 111 9.83 -13.17 18.57
C ALA A 111 9.89 -14.13 17.38
N LEU A 112 10.98 -14.88 17.24
CA LEU A 112 11.14 -15.88 16.17
C LEU A 112 10.18 -17.06 16.31
N VAL A 113 9.89 -17.51 17.54
CA VAL A 113 8.88 -18.55 17.81
C VAL A 113 7.49 -18.05 17.42
N VAL A 114 7.11 -16.82 17.81
CA VAL A 114 5.83 -16.20 17.45
C VAL A 114 5.69 -16.10 15.94
N LEU A 115 6.71 -15.59 15.24
CA LEU A 115 6.69 -15.48 13.77
C LEU A 115 6.59 -16.85 13.09
N THR A 116 7.35 -17.82 13.54
CA THR A 116 7.38 -19.16 12.96
C THR A 116 6.04 -19.86 13.15
N THR A 117 5.55 -19.93 14.39
CA THR A 117 4.29 -20.61 14.70
C THR A 117 3.08 -19.92 14.05
N GLY A 118 3.04 -18.59 14.10
CA GLY A 118 2.00 -17.82 13.44
C GLY A 118 2.04 -17.94 11.92
N GLY A 119 3.23 -17.85 11.31
CA GLY A 119 3.42 -17.98 9.86
C GLY A 119 3.01 -19.36 9.33
N LEU A 120 3.48 -20.43 9.98
CA LEU A 120 3.10 -21.81 9.63
C LEU A 120 1.61 -22.07 9.90
N GLY A 121 1.08 -21.57 11.02
CA GLY A 121 -0.34 -21.65 11.34
C GLY A 121 -1.22 -20.99 10.28
N CYS A 122 -0.85 -19.77 9.84
CA CYS A 122 -1.53 -19.08 8.74
C CYS A 122 -1.43 -19.87 7.43
N ALA A 123 -0.25 -20.44 7.11
CA ALA A 123 -0.08 -21.26 5.91
C ALA A 123 -1.00 -22.48 5.92
N VAL A 124 -1.10 -23.20 7.04
CA VAL A 124 -2.00 -24.35 7.22
C VAL A 124 -3.47 -23.96 7.07
N LEU A 125 -3.89 -22.84 7.67
CA LEU A 125 -5.25 -22.34 7.59
C LEU A 125 -5.61 -21.90 6.17
N LEU A 126 -4.74 -21.19 5.47
CA LEU A 126 -4.97 -20.73 4.10
C LEU A 126 -4.92 -21.86 3.06
N ALA A 127 -4.25 -22.96 3.35
CA ALA A 127 -4.29 -24.17 2.52
C ALA A 127 -5.67 -24.86 2.57
N ARG A 128 -6.44 -24.66 3.66
CA ARG A 128 -7.80 -25.21 3.81
C ARG A 128 -8.82 -24.37 3.03
N PRO A 129 -9.76 -24.98 2.32
CA PRO A 129 -10.82 -24.24 1.66
C PRO A 129 -11.85 -23.70 2.67
N GLY A 130 -12.45 -22.55 2.34
CA GLY A 130 -13.60 -22.02 3.06
C GLY A 130 -13.33 -20.75 3.84
N ARG A 131 -14.40 -19.95 3.97
CA ARG A 131 -14.35 -18.60 4.60
C ARG A 131 -13.95 -18.66 6.08
N GLY A 132 -14.35 -19.69 6.81
CA GLY A 132 -14.00 -19.86 8.22
C GLY A 132 -12.50 -20.01 8.43
N ALA A 133 -11.84 -20.88 7.64
CA ALA A 133 -10.39 -21.06 7.69
C ALA A 133 -9.64 -19.78 7.28
N ALA A 134 -10.11 -19.09 6.26
CA ALA A 134 -9.55 -17.80 5.84
C ALA A 134 -9.71 -16.71 6.93
N THR A 135 -10.90 -16.62 7.56
CA THR A 135 -11.10 -15.69 8.68
C THR A 135 -10.17 -16.01 9.85
N ALA A 136 -10.02 -17.30 10.19
CA ALA A 136 -9.11 -17.74 11.23
C ALA A 136 -7.64 -17.40 10.89
N ALA A 137 -7.23 -17.55 9.62
CA ALA A 137 -5.89 -17.15 9.16
C ALA A 137 -5.67 -15.64 9.28
N TYR A 138 -6.68 -14.82 8.91
CA TYR A 138 -6.60 -13.38 9.08
C TYR A 138 -6.44 -12.98 10.56
N VAL A 139 -7.28 -13.52 11.44
CA VAL A 139 -7.20 -13.25 12.88
C VAL A 139 -5.85 -13.70 13.44
N LEU A 140 -5.38 -14.90 13.07
CA LEU A 140 -4.07 -15.41 13.49
C LEU A 140 -2.93 -14.51 13.02
N ALA A 141 -2.94 -14.02 11.78
CA ALA A 141 -1.93 -13.11 11.27
C ALA A 141 -1.89 -11.80 12.06
N VAL A 142 -3.07 -11.21 12.35
CA VAL A 142 -3.20 -9.99 13.16
C VAL A 142 -2.70 -10.22 14.58
N LEU A 143 -3.08 -11.31 15.22
CA LEU A 143 -2.64 -11.66 16.58
C LEU A 143 -1.14 -11.95 16.63
N THR A 144 -0.60 -12.64 15.63
CA THR A 144 0.85 -12.91 15.52
C THR A 144 1.64 -11.62 15.43
N HIS A 145 1.23 -10.69 14.57
CA HIS A 145 1.92 -9.40 14.45
C HIS A 145 1.78 -8.55 15.73
N SER A 146 0.60 -8.58 16.36
CA SER A 146 0.40 -7.88 17.63
C SER A 146 1.28 -8.46 18.76
N ALA A 147 1.37 -9.79 18.85
CA ALA A 147 2.25 -10.46 19.80
C ALA A 147 3.72 -10.15 19.53
N LEU A 148 4.12 -10.14 18.25
CA LEU A 148 5.46 -9.73 17.82
C LEU A 148 5.77 -8.30 18.27
N ALA A 149 4.84 -7.37 18.09
CA ALA A 149 5.00 -5.98 18.51
C ALA A 149 5.13 -5.87 20.04
N VAL A 150 4.32 -6.59 20.79
CA VAL A 150 4.44 -6.65 22.26
C VAL A 150 5.83 -7.17 22.66
N VAL A 151 6.28 -8.28 22.06
CA VAL A 151 7.59 -8.86 22.34
C VAL A 151 8.72 -7.89 22.00
N ALA A 152 8.64 -7.20 20.85
CA ALA A 152 9.66 -6.25 20.43
C ALA A 152 9.72 -5.02 21.37
N ILE A 153 8.57 -4.43 21.69
CA ILE A 153 8.50 -3.22 22.53
C ILE A 153 8.97 -3.52 23.97
N LEU A 154 8.59 -4.67 24.52
CA LEU A 154 8.98 -5.05 25.89
C LEU A 154 10.41 -5.58 25.94
N GLY A 155 10.89 -6.22 24.89
CA GLY A 155 12.22 -6.79 24.77
C GLY A 155 13.33 -5.78 24.58
N ASP A 156 13.02 -4.65 23.93
CA ASP A 156 13.91 -3.49 23.85
C ASP A 156 13.10 -2.20 24.05
N ARG A 157 13.27 -1.56 25.18
CA ARG A 157 12.55 -0.34 25.57
C ARG A 157 13.21 0.96 25.09
N ALA A 158 14.40 0.87 24.53
CA ALA A 158 15.17 2.03 24.09
C ALA A 158 16.04 1.68 22.87
N PRO A 159 15.43 1.33 21.72
CA PRO A 159 16.19 0.98 20.52
C PRO A 159 17.05 2.15 20.06
N LYS A 160 18.31 1.86 19.77
CA LYS A 160 19.29 2.85 19.35
C LYS A 160 19.17 3.16 17.86
N ILE A 161 18.01 3.70 17.46
CA ILE A 161 17.73 4.15 16.10
C ILE A 161 17.13 5.56 16.10
N ASP A 162 17.57 6.39 15.16
CA ASP A 162 17.14 7.76 15.00
C ASP A 162 15.61 7.92 14.88
N VAL A 163 14.97 7.08 14.08
CA VAL A 163 13.51 7.09 13.89
C VAL A 163 12.77 7.02 15.21
N TRP A 164 13.11 6.05 16.08
CA TRP A 164 12.47 5.90 17.37
C TRP A 164 12.78 7.09 18.29
N VAL A 165 14.06 7.49 18.39
CA VAL A 165 14.49 8.60 19.27
C VAL A 165 13.79 9.90 18.89
N VAL A 166 13.78 10.25 17.60
CA VAL A 166 13.18 11.49 17.09
C VAL A 166 11.67 11.52 17.32
N LEU A 167 10.97 10.40 17.10
CA LEU A 167 9.52 10.33 17.31
C LEU A 167 9.16 10.30 18.79
N GLN A 168 9.94 9.60 19.63
CA GLN A 168 9.73 9.52 21.08
C GLN A 168 9.89 10.89 21.75
N GLN A 169 11.01 11.57 21.46
CA GLN A 169 11.27 12.91 21.98
C GLN A 169 10.37 13.97 21.32
N GLY A 170 10.03 13.79 20.03
CA GLY A 170 9.07 14.63 19.32
C GLY A 170 7.67 14.57 19.95
N ALA A 171 7.23 13.40 20.41
CA ALA A 171 5.97 13.25 21.15
C ALA A 171 6.03 13.98 22.50
N ASP A 172 7.17 13.94 23.20
CA ASP A 172 7.38 14.67 24.46
C ASP A 172 7.39 16.19 24.20
N ALA A 173 8.05 16.67 23.13
CA ALA A 173 8.04 18.08 22.71
C ALA A 173 6.63 18.59 22.38
N LEU A 174 5.84 17.79 21.64
CA LEU A 174 4.43 18.10 21.35
C LEU A 174 3.61 18.22 22.65
N GLY A 175 3.85 17.34 23.62
CA GLY A 175 3.19 17.39 24.93
C GLY A 175 3.50 18.65 25.73
N ARG A 176 4.65 19.27 25.48
CA ARG A 176 5.07 20.57 26.07
C ARG A 176 4.67 21.77 25.22
N GLY A 177 4.05 21.57 24.05
CA GLY A 177 3.72 22.65 23.12
C GLY A 177 4.93 23.25 22.40
N GLU A 178 6.05 22.54 22.29
CA GLU A 178 7.28 22.97 21.67
C GLU A 178 7.26 22.72 20.14
N ASN A 179 7.97 23.56 19.38
CA ASN A 179 8.10 23.37 17.94
C ASN A 179 9.09 22.25 17.65
N LEU A 180 8.70 21.25 16.85
CA LEU A 180 9.50 20.09 16.45
C LEU A 180 10.77 20.47 15.70
N TYR A 181 10.75 21.58 14.94
CA TYR A 181 11.82 22.01 14.03
C TYR A 181 12.89 22.90 14.70
N THR A 182 12.75 23.13 16.00
CA THR A 182 13.73 23.87 16.80
C THR A 182 14.35 23.02 17.89
N GLN A 183 14.08 21.68 17.88
CA GLN A 183 14.57 20.77 18.90
C GLN A 183 15.92 20.13 18.52
N GLN A 184 16.59 19.63 19.56
CA GLN A 184 17.72 18.72 19.43
C GLN A 184 17.35 17.36 20.00
N TRP A 185 17.71 16.30 19.30
CA TRP A 185 17.34 14.93 19.62
C TRP A 185 18.49 14.25 20.36
N THR A 186 18.44 14.23 21.67
CA THR A 186 19.48 13.67 22.54
C THR A 186 19.63 12.17 22.30
N ASP A 187 20.89 11.72 22.19
CA ASP A 187 21.24 10.30 21.98
C ASP A 187 20.73 9.69 20.66
N SER A 188 20.28 10.49 19.71
CA SER A 188 19.96 9.98 18.37
C SER A 188 21.24 9.57 17.64
N PRO A 189 21.34 8.35 17.11
CA PRO A 189 22.58 7.87 16.50
C PRO A 189 22.86 8.46 15.11
N GLY A 190 21.87 9.02 14.43
CA GLY A 190 22.01 9.52 13.07
C GLY A 190 21.67 10.99 12.93
N VAL A 191 20.48 11.38 13.34
CA VAL A 191 19.91 12.72 13.20
C VAL A 191 19.74 13.36 14.57
N GLN A 192 20.52 14.40 14.89
CA GLN A 192 20.46 15.03 16.21
C GLN A 192 19.83 16.41 16.20
N ASP A 193 19.92 17.13 15.10
CA ASP A 193 19.57 18.54 14.98
C ASP A 193 18.55 18.85 13.88
N LEU A 194 17.84 17.84 13.41
CA LEU A 194 16.80 18.01 12.40
C LEU A 194 15.63 17.05 12.63
N PHE A 195 14.41 17.51 12.38
CA PHE A 195 13.21 16.65 12.34
C PHE A 195 12.92 16.25 10.88
N PRO A 196 13.26 14.98 10.46
CA PRO A 196 13.27 14.61 9.04
C PRO A 196 11.89 14.33 8.45
N TYR A 197 10.83 14.48 9.24
CA TYR A 197 9.43 14.20 8.85
C TYR A 197 8.63 15.50 8.75
N LEU A 198 7.46 15.42 8.08
CA LEU A 198 6.42 16.41 8.25
C LEU A 198 5.71 16.20 9.60
N PRO A 199 5.11 17.24 10.19
CA PRO A 199 4.79 17.25 11.63
C PRO A 199 3.76 16.22 12.04
N TRP A 200 2.88 15.83 11.12
CA TRP A 200 1.83 14.86 11.42
C TRP A 200 2.35 13.44 11.65
N MET A 201 3.57 13.13 11.26
CA MET A 201 4.18 11.86 11.67
C MET A 201 4.33 11.78 13.19
N ALA A 202 4.85 12.82 13.83
CA ALA A 202 4.92 12.88 15.30
C ALA A 202 3.52 12.90 15.93
N VAL A 203 2.58 13.70 15.39
CA VAL A 203 1.20 13.78 15.93
C VAL A 203 0.51 12.42 15.90
N LEU A 204 0.64 11.66 14.80
CA LEU A 204 -0.02 10.35 14.64
C LEU A 204 0.65 9.23 15.47
N THR A 205 1.90 9.41 15.87
CA THR A 205 2.64 8.42 16.69
C THR A 205 2.67 8.79 18.18
N ALA A 206 2.50 10.07 18.53
CA ALA A 206 2.52 10.56 19.90
C ALA A 206 1.56 9.85 20.87
N PRO A 207 0.32 9.46 20.49
CA PRO A 207 -0.57 8.74 21.39
C PRO A 207 0.05 7.47 21.99
N GLY A 208 0.92 6.77 21.26
CA GLY A 208 1.64 5.61 21.79
C GLY A 208 2.57 5.98 22.96
N ARG A 209 3.29 7.10 22.82
CA ARG A 209 4.14 7.65 23.87
C ARG A 209 3.31 8.09 25.08
N TRP A 210 2.27 8.89 24.85
CA TRP A 210 1.48 9.49 25.93
C TRP A 210 0.65 8.48 26.70
N LEU A 211 0.10 7.44 26.04
CA LEU A 211 -0.78 6.47 26.67
C LEU A 211 -0.05 5.23 27.21
N ALA A 212 1.04 4.83 26.55
CA ALA A 212 1.72 3.57 26.84
C ALA A 212 3.26 3.68 26.92
N GLY A 213 3.80 4.90 26.89
CA GLY A 213 5.21 5.17 27.11
C GLY A 213 6.14 4.97 25.90
N ASP A 214 5.63 4.46 24.76
CA ASP A 214 6.43 4.18 23.56
C ASP A 214 5.63 4.43 22.28
N VAL A 215 6.19 5.20 21.34
CA VAL A 215 5.55 5.52 20.04
C VAL A 215 5.21 4.27 19.21
N ARG A 216 5.89 3.15 19.41
CA ARG A 216 5.64 1.89 18.68
C ARG A 216 4.25 1.31 18.96
N TRP A 217 3.63 1.63 20.09
CA TRP A 217 2.23 1.27 20.36
C TRP A 217 1.26 1.95 19.38
N ALA A 218 1.51 3.22 19.03
CA ALA A 218 0.71 3.88 18.01
C ALA A 218 0.97 3.31 16.61
N VAL A 219 2.23 2.94 16.28
CA VAL A 219 2.56 2.27 15.02
C VAL A 219 1.84 0.91 14.93
N LEU A 220 1.76 0.15 16.01
CA LEU A 220 0.93 -1.06 16.07
C LEU A 220 -0.55 -0.73 15.82
N GLY A 221 -1.08 0.30 16.47
CA GLY A 221 -2.46 0.77 16.25
C GLY A 221 -2.73 1.07 14.77
N TRP A 222 -1.82 1.79 14.11
CA TRP A 222 -1.91 2.08 12.68
C TRP A 222 -1.78 0.83 11.81
N SER A 223 -0.97 -0.14 12.23
CA SER A 223 -0.91 -1.45 11.56
C SER A 223 -2.26 -2.17 11.62
N LEU A 224 -2.95 -2.14 12.77
CA LEU A 224 -4.29 -2.70 12.89
C LEU A 224 -5.31 -1.96 12.00
N VAL A 225 -5.20 -0.62 11.90
CA VAL A 225 -6.00 0.20 10.97
C VAL A 225 -5.72 -0.19 9.51
N LEU A 226 -4.47 -0.45 9.15
CA LEU A 226 -4.10 -0.97 7.83
C LEU A 226 -4.77 -2.33 7.54
N TYR A 227 -4.73 -3.27 8.49
CA TYR A 227 -5.32 -4.60 8.30
C TYR A 227 -6.83 -4.52 8.15
N ALA A 228 -7.49 -3.72 8.97
CA ALA A 228 -8.91 -3.43 8.81
C ALA A 228 -9.22 -2.79 7.45
N GLY A 229 -8.34 -1.92 6.96
CA GLY A 229 -8.43 -1.32 5.63
C GLY A 229 -8.31 -2.34 4.49
N LEU A 230 -7.35 -3.28 4.57
CA LEU A 230 -7.20 -4.37 3.61
C LEU A 230 -8.44 -5.27 3.59
N TRP A 231 -8.97 -5.62 4.76
CA TRP A 231 -10.23 -6.36 4.87
C TRP A 231 -11.40 -5.61 4.23
N ALA A 232 -11.54 -4.30 4.52
CA ALA A 232 -12.59 -3.47 3.96
C ALA A 232 -12.47 -3.29 2.44
N LEU A 233 -11.21 -3.21 1.93
CA LEU A 233 -10.90 -3.08 0.51
C LEU A 233 -11.28 -4.35 -0.29
N ALA A 234 -11.26 -5.52 0.35
CA ALA A 234 -11.61 -6.81 -0.24
C ALA A 234 -13.10 -6.98 -0.56
N ARG A 235 -13.99 -6.15 0.00
CA ARG A 235 -15.45 -6.19 -0.23
C ARG A 235 -16.04 -7.62 -0.10
N GLY A 236 -15.77 -8.28 1.03
CA GLY A 236 -16.31 -9.62 1.33
C GLY A 236 -15.53 -10.80 0.73
N ARG A 237 -14.46 -10.56 -0.02
CA ARG A 237 -13.54 -11.62 -0.51
C ARG A 237 -12.55 -12.00 0.58
N VAL A 238 -13.06 -12.71 1.59
CA VAL A 238 -12.36 -13.04 2.83
C VAL A 238 -11.03 -13.75 2.57
N GLU A 239 -11.00 -14.69 1.62
CA GLU A 239 -9.81 -15.46 1.27
C GLU A 239 -8.67 -14.56 0.75
N ARG A 240 -8.99 -13.54 -0.05
CA ARG A 240 -7.99 -12.57 -0.54
C ARG A 240 -7.51 -11.65 0.58
N ALA A 241 -8.43 -11.13 1.38
CA ALA A 241 -8.07 -10.28 2.53
C ALA A 241 -7.13 -11.03 3.47
N ALA A 242 -7.46 -12.27 3.82
CA ALA A 242 -6.66 -13.10 4.71
C ALA A 242 -5.28 -13.42 4.12
N ALA A 243 -5.23 -13.87 2.86
CA ALA A 243 -3.99 -14.24 2.20
C ALA A 243 -3.03 -13.03 2.09
N VAL A 244 -3.54 -11.89 1.60
CA VAL A 244 -2.71 -10.68 1.41
C VAL A 244 -2.25 -10.10 2.74
N THR A 245 -3.15 -10.03 3.74
CA THR A 245 -2.78 -9.54 5.07
C THR A 245 -1.70 -10.43 5.69
N ALA A 246 -1.90 -11.76 5.72
CA ALA A 246 -0.94 -12.68 6.30
C ALA A 246 0.45 -12.58 5.62
N VAL A 247 0.48 -12.57 4.29
CA VAL A 247 1.72 -12.49 3.51
C VAL A 247 2.45 -11.15 3.71
N LEU A 248 1.72 -10.04 3.88
CA LEU A 248 2.32 -8.71 4.12
C LEU A 248 2.87 -8.59 5.54
N VAL A 249 2.06 -8.96 6.55
CA VAL A 249 2.43 -8.68 7.95
C VAL A 249 3.41 -9.69 8.53
N LEU A 250 3.51 -10.89 7.95
CA LEU A 250 4.47 -11.93 8.32
C LEU A 250 5.60 -12.06 7.29
N ALA A 251 5.82 -11.01 6.48
CA ALA A 251 6.94 -10.93 5.56
C ALA A 251 8.28 -10.91 6.31
N PRO A 252 9.38 -11.42 5.72
CA PRO A 252 10.71 -11.33 6.31
C PRO A 252 11.06 -9.90 6.72
N GLY A 253 11.62 -9.71 7.91
CA GLY A 253 11.97 -8.41 8.48
C GLY A 253 10.83 -7.70 9.21
N SER A 254 9.66 -8.31 9.39
CA SER A 254 8.55 -7.72 10.16
C SER A 254 8.93 -7.43 11.62
N LEU A 255 9.82 -8.21 12.24
CA LEU A 255 10.38 -7.91 13.56
C LEU A 255 11.12 -6.57 13.54
N THR A 256 12.02 -6.39 12.57
CA THR A 256 12.81 -5.15 12.43
C THR A 256 11.92 -3.93 12.20
N GLN A 257 10.82 -4.09 11.47
CA GLN A 257 9.86 -3.01 11.23
C GLN A 257 9.27 -2.45 12.53
N VAL A 258 8.87 -3.33 13.44
CA VAL A 258 8.32 -2.92 14.74
C VAL A 258 9.42 -2.41 15.65
N ASP A 259 10.50 -3.17 15.75
CA ASP A 259 11.64 -2.88 16.62
C ASP A 259 12.22 -1.48 16.35
N GLN A 260 12.33 -1.11 15.08
CA GLN A 260 12.88 0.17 14.63
C GLN A 260 11.83 1.29 14.49
N ALA A 261 10.62 1.10 14.94
CA ALA A 261 9.53 2.11 14.89
C ALA A 261 9.28 2.66 13.47
N TRP A 262 9.38 1.83 12.42
CA TRP A 262 9.19 2.32 11.05
C TRP A 262 7.77 2.82 10.81
N THR A 263 7.67 3.98 10.20
CA THR A 263 6.44 4.78 10.08
C THR A 263 5.57 4.41 8.88
N GLU A 264 6.04 3.57 8.00
CA GLU A 264 5.34 3.21 6.77
C GLU A 264 3.97 2.53 6.97
N PRO A 265 3.70 1.80 8.05
CA PRO A 265 2.35 1.33 8.36
C PRO A 265 1.33 2.46 8.53
N VAL A 266 1.74 3.63 9.05
CA VAL A 266 0.88 4.83 9.14
C VAL A 266 0.47 5.30 7.76
N LEU A 267 1.44 5.42 6.85
CA LEU A 267 1.22 5.85 5.47
C LEU A 267 0.39 4.84 4.68
N ALA A 268 0.73 3.56 4.81
CA ALA A 268 0.00 2.48 4.14
C ALA A 268 -1.46 2.41 4.61
N ALA A 269 -1.71 2.56 5.92
CA ALA A 269 -3.06 2.62 6.48
C ALA A 269 -3.86 3.76 5.85
N ALA A 270 -3.28 4.97 5.81
CA ALA A 270 -3.93 6.14 5.24
C ALA A 270 -4.24 5.98 3.74
N ILE A 271 -3.28 5.45 2.95
CA ILE A 271 -3.48 5.23 1.51
C ILE A 271 -4.51 4.11 1.25
N VAL A 272 -4.49 3.03 2.04
CA VAL A 272 -5.47 1.94 1.91
C VAL A 272 -6.88 2.43 2.26
N TRP A 273 -7.06 3.21 3.32
CA TRP A 273 -8.36 3.78 3.66
C TRP A 273 -8.81 4.83 2.65
N TRP A 274 -7.90 5.63 2.09
CA TRP A 274 -8.20 6.46 0.92
C TRP A 274 -8.77 5.61 -0.23
N ALA A 275 -8.13 4.49 -0.58
CA ALA A 275 -8.60 3.61 -1.63
C ALA A 275 -9.97 2.97 -1.31
N VAL A 276 -10.19 2.56 -0.04
CA VAL A 276 -11.50 2.05 0.44
C VAL A 276 -12.60 3.08 0.24
N LEU A 277 -12.37 4.32 0.67
CA LEU A 277 -13.36 5.39 0.59
C LEU A 277 -13.68 5.78 -0.86
N VAL A 278 -12.66 5.86 -1.72
CA VAL A 278 -12.89 6.12 -3.16
C VAL A 278 -13.71 4.99 -3.78
N ARG A 279 -13.38 3.72 -3.52
CA ARG A 279 -14.12 2.57 -4.03
C ARG A 279 -15.57 2.49 -3.53
N ARG A 280 -15.86 3.04 -2.35
CA ARG A 280 -17.21 3.12 -1.78
C ARG A 280 -17.99 4.35 -2.24
N GLY A 281 -17.46 5.15 -3.17
CA GLY A 281 -18.10 6.38 -3.65
C GLY A 281 -17.92 7.58 -2.72
N HIS A 282 -17.19 7.44 -1.62
CA HIS A 282 -16.97 8.51 -0.63
C HIS A 282 -15.67 9.29 -0.90
N ALA A 283 -15.43 9.67 -2.16
CA ALA A 283 -14.14 10.23 -2.59
C ALA A 283 -13.77 11.57 -1.91
N TRP A 284 -14.74 12.36 -1.42
CA TRP A 284 -14.44 13.55 -0.62
C TRP A 284 -13.95 13.22 0.79
N TRP A 285 -14.49 12.20 1.43
CA TRP A 285 -13.98 11.73 2.71
C TRP A 285 -12.57 11.13 2.59
N ALA A 286 -12.21 10.62 1.42
CA ALA A 286 -10.88 10.11 1.13
C ALA A 286 -9.79 11.20 1.16
N VAL A 287 -10.16 12.48 1.03
CA VAL A 287 -9.23 13.61 1.16
C VAL A 287 -8.53 13.60 2.52
N LEU A 288 -9.25 13.27 3.61
CA LEU A 288 -8.70 13.33 4.96
C LEU A 288 -7.54 12.33 5.19
N PRO A 289 -7.71 11.00 5.00
CA PRO A 289 -6.60 10.08 5.23
C PRO A 289 -5.41 10.35 4.32
N LEU A 290 -5.64 10.75 3.05
CA LEU A 290 -4.53 11.07 2.16
C LEU A 290 -3.81 12.36 2.57
N ALA A 291 -4.52 13.38 3.06
CA ALA A 291 -3.92 14.60 3.57
C ALA A 291 -3.07 14.34 4.83
N LEU A 292 -3.53 13.46 5.74
CA LEU A 292 -2.75 13.03 6.89
C LEU A 292 -1.44 12.35 6.47
N ALA A 293 -1.48 11.47 5.47
CA ALA A 293 -0.28 10.85 4.93
C ALA A 293 0.67 11.89 4.29
N CYS A 294 0.14 12.81 3.49
CA CYS A 294 0.92 13.87 2.85
C CYS A 294 1.51 14.87 3.86
N ALA A 295 0.81 15.14 4.98
CA ALA A 295 1.31 15.96 6.07
C ALA A 295 2.30 15.22 7.01
N SER A 296 2.54 13.93 6.76
CA SER A 296 3.46 13.07 7.53
C SER A 296 4.78 12.83 6.82
N LYS A 297 4.79 12.75 5.48
CA LYS A 297 6.03 12.41 4.75
C LYS A 297 6.07 13.02 3.34
N GLN A 298 7.15 13.74 3.04
CA GLN A 298 7.30 14.60 1.86
C GLN A 298 7.22 13.85 0.53
N HIS A 299 7.81 12.65 0.44
CA HIS A 299 7.91 11.90 -0.81
C HIS A 299 6.54 11.49 -1.42
N LEU A 300 5.47 11.52 -0.62
CA LEU A 300 4.11 11.25 -1.14
C LEU A 300 3.62 12.35 -2.08
N ALA A 301 4.22 13.53 -2.08
CA ALA A 301 3.94 14.57 -3.08
C ALA A 301 4.21 14.11 -4.51
N LEU A 302 5.12 13.14 -4.73
CA LEU A 302 5.37 12.52 -6.04
C LEU A 302 4.14 11.84 -6.64
N LEU A 303 3.16 11.46 -5.82
CA LEU A 303 1.95 10.81 -6.27
C LEU A 303 0.89 11.79 -6.79
N ALA A 304 1.00 13.08 -6.45
CA ALA A 304 0.00 14.09 -6.78
C ALA A 304 -0.29 14.20 -8.30
N PRO A 305 0.71 14.24 -9.22
CA PRO A 305 0.42 14.31 -10.66
C PRO A 305 -0.41 13.13 -11.18
N VAL A 306 -0.16 11.93 -10.65
CA VAL A 306 -0.92 10.71 -11.00
C VAL A 306 -2.36 10.81 -10.52
N LEU A 307 -2.58 11.31 -9.29
CA LEU A 307 -3.90 11.46 -8.69
C LEU A 307 -4.72 12.59 -9.33
N LEU A 308 -4.07 13.67 -9.80
CA LEU A 308 -4.71 14.75 -10.52
C LEU A 308 -5.48 14.27 -11.76
N VAL A 309 -4.90 13.31 -12.49
CA VAL A 309 -5.47 12.80 -13.75
C VAL A 309 -6.37 11.58 -13.55
N TRP A 310 -6.33 10.94 -12.38
CA TRP A 310 -7.16 9.76 -12.10
C TRP A 310 -8.59 10.16 -11.76
N ARG A 311 -9.52 9.96 -12.69
CA ARG A 311 -10.90 10.47 -12.64
C ARG A 311 -11.69 10.15 -11.38
N PRO A 312 -11.63 8.93 -10.79
CA PRO A 312 -12.41 8.62 -9.58
C PRO A 312 -12.07 9.51 -8.38
N PHE A 313 -10.86 10.06 -8.33
CA PHE A 313 -10.47 11.06 -7.33
C PHE A 313 -10.37 12.47 -7.93
N GLY A 314 -9.55 12.66 -8.95
CA GLY A 314 -9.50 13.85 -9.81
C GLY A 314 -8.84 15.07 -9.19
N ALA A 315 -8.73 16.13 -10.00
CA ALA A 315 -7.96 17.31 -9.68
C ALA A 315 -8.48 18.04 -8.43
N ALA A 316 -9.81 18.26 -8.33
CA ALA A 316 -10.39 19.01 -7.21
C ALA A 316 -10.06 18.38 -5.84
N ARG A 317 -10.17 17.05 -5.72
CA ARG A 317 -9.89 16.35 -4.46
C ARG A 317 -8.39 16.23 -4.19
N THR A 318 -7.57 16.09 -5.23
CA THR A 318 -6.10 16.11 -5.10
C THR A 318 -5.62 17.47 -4.61
N LEU A 319 -6.15 18.58 -5.16
CA LEU A 319 -5.84 19.92 -4.68
C LEU A 319 -6.37 20.15 -3.26
N ALA A 320 -7.60 19.69 -2.95
CA ALA A 320 -8.13 19.74 -1.60
C ALA A 320 -7.27 18.95 -0.61
N THR A 321 -6.70 17.80 -1.02
CA THR A 321 -5.75 17.03 -0.23
C THR A 321 -4.49 17.84 0.07
N GLY A 322 -3.89 18.47 -0.94
CA GLY A 322 -2.73 19.34 -0.77
C GLY A 322 -3.04 20.54 0.12
N GLY A 323 -4.18 21.21 -0.10
CA GLY A 323 -4.64 22.32 0.73
C GLY A 323 -4.85 21.93 2.20
N LEU A 324 -5.50 20.78 2.45
CA LEU A 324 -5.72 20.27 3.80
C LEU A 324 -4.38 19.87 4.44
N ALA A 325 -3.48 19.21 3.70
CA ALA A 325 -2.15 18.87 4.22
C ALA A 325 -1.36 20.14 4.58
N GLY A 326 -1.41 21.19 3.74
CA GLY A 326 -0.82 22.49 4.03
C GLY A 326 -1.42 23.14 5.28
N LEU A 327 -2.76 23.11 5.42
CA LEU A 327 -3.45 23.62 6.61
C LEU A 327 -3.05 22.85 7.88
N LEU A 328 -2.92 21.53 7.78
CA LEU A 328 -2.48 20.67 8.88
C LEU A 328 -1.04 20.97 9.32
N MET A 329 -0.16 21.42 8.42
CA MET A 329 1.21 21.81 8.72
C MET A 329 1.35 23.26 9.17
N LEU A 330 0.32 24.09 8.94
CA LEU A 330 0.34 25.53 9.16
C LEU A 330 0.82 25.98 10.56
N PRO A 331 0.43 25.31 11.67
CA PRO A 331 0.89 25.72 13.01
C PRO A 331 2.41 25.77 13.14
N TRP A 332 3.12 24.81 12.56
CA TRP A 332 4.59 24.77 12.61
C TRP A 332 5.23 25.76 11.65
N VAL A 333 4.64 25.96 10.48
CA VAL A 333 5.10 26.98 9.52
C VAL A 333 4.95 28.39 10.09
N VAL A 334 3.83 28.67 10.77
CA VAL A 334 3.59 29.98 11.40
C VAL A 334 4.49 30.19 12.62
N ALA A 335 4.78 29.13 13.38
CA ALA A 335 5.64 29.21 14.54
C ALA A 335 7.10 29.52 14.16
N ASP A 336 7.65 28.90 13.12
CA ASP A 336 8.98 29.18 12.55
C ASP A 336 9.08 28.61 11.14
N ALA A 337 8.78 29.42 10.13
CA ALA A 337 8.88 29.02 8.73
C ALA A 337 10.30 28.70 8.27
N GLY A 338 11.29 29.40 8.86
CA GLY A 338 12.71 29.18 8.55
C GLY A 338 13.16 27.78 8.99
N ALA A 339 12.94 27.44 10.26
CA ALA A 339 13.27 26.13 10.80
C ALA A 339 12.50 25.00 10.10
N PHE A 340 11.20 25.22 9.81
CA PHE A 340 10.40 24.25 9.08
C PHE A 340 10.98 23.94 7.69
N VAL A 341 11.31 24.97 6.89
CA VAL A 341 11.86 24.77 5.54
C VAL A 341 13.28 24.20 5.62
N ASP A 342 14.07 24.64 6.59
CA ASP A 342 15.42 24.14 6.77
C ASP A 342 15.42 22.62 7.00
N ASP A 343 14.67 22.14 7.96
CA ASP A 343 14.62 20.71 8.29
C ASP A 343 13.93 19.84 7.22
N THR A 344 12.82 20.33 6.63
CA THR A 344 12.02 19.51 5.72
C THR A 344 12.51 19.55 4.26
N VAL A 345 13.33 20.53 3.89
CA VAL A 345 13.82 20.72 2.52
C VAL A 345 15.34 20.87 2.48
N THR A 346 15.88 21.95 3.08
CA THR A 346 17.27 22.35 2.85
C THR A 346 18.27 21.32 3.36
N ARG A 347 18.14 20.93 4.62
CA ARG A 347 19.02 19.91 5.25
C ARG A 347 18.84 18.54 4.65
N LEU A 348 17.62 18.14 4.26
CA LEU A 348 17.40 16.85 3.60
C LEU A 348 18.05 16.81 2.21
N LEU A 349 18.00 17.91 1.45
CA LEU A 349 18.70 18.01 0.17
C LEU A 349 20.22 17.98 0.35
N GLY A 350 20.74 18.64 1.39
CA GLY A 350 22.15 18.68 1.75
C GLY A 350 22.65 17.46 2.53
N PHE A 351 21.76 16.61 3.05
CA PHE A 351 22.14 15.50 3.92
C PHE A 351 23.12 14.55 3.23
N HIS A 352 24.12 14.09 3.96
CA HIS A 352 25.14 13.19 3.43
C HIS A 352 24.53 11.82 3.06
N PRO A 353 25.03 11.14 2.00
CA PRO A 353 24.58 9.81 1.63
C PRO A 353 24.90 8.79 2.74
N ILE A 354 23.89 8.02 3.15
CA ILE A 354 24.09 6.96 4.14
C ILE A 354 24.56 5.70 3.40
N ARG A 355 25.85 5.35 3.59
CA ARG A 355 26.57 4.37 2.78
C ARG A 355 26.00 2.94 2.78
N PHE A 356 25.11 2.61 3.72
CA PHE A 356 24.44 1.29 3.74
C PHE A 356 23.05 1.30 3.10
N ALA A 357 22.58 2.40 2.53
CA ALA A 357 21.36 2.39 1.72
C ALA A 357 21.57 1.64 0.40
N ASN A 358 20.56 0.86 -0.02
CA ASN A 358 20.67 -0.01 -1.19
C ASN A 358 19.98 0.62 -2.41
N THR A 359 20.67 1.55 -3.05
CA THR A 359 20.18 2.35 -4.17
C THR A 359 21.23 2.43 -5.28
N TRP A 360 20.83 2.82 -6.48
CA TRP A 360 21.76 3.07 -7.58
C TRP A 360 22.70 4.25 -7.31
N TYR A 361 22.23 5.25 -6.52
CA TYR A 361 23.11 6.33 -6.07
C TYR A 361 24.25 5.77 -5.23
N LEU A 362 23.94 4.91 -4.26
CA LEU A 362 24.95 4.31 -3.39
C LEU A 362 25.79 3.25 -4.11
N TYR A 363 25.25 2.59 -5.12
CA TYR A 363 26.04 1.73 -5.99
C TYR A 363 27.15 2.53 -6.70
N ALA A 364 26.78 3.65 -7.34
CA ALA A 364 27.77 4.50 -7.99
C ALA A 364 28.82 5.06 -6.99
N LEU A 365 28.38 5.47 -5.80
CA LEU A 365 29.24 6.03 -4.79
C LEU A 365 30.16 4.96 -4.14
N ASN A 366 29.63 3.81 -3.75
CA ASN A 366 30.38 2.81 -2.99
C ASN A 366 31.30 1.98 -3.88
N GLU A 367 30.86 1.60 -5.11
CA GLU A 367 31.64 0.74 -6.00
C GLU A 367 32.56 1.53 -6.94
N HIS A 368 32.20 2.79 -7.28
CA HIS A 368 32.92 3.56 -8.28
C HIS A 368 33.42 4.95 -7.78
N GLY A 369 33.10 5.34 -6.53
CA GLY A 369 33.46 6.65 -6.00
C GLY A 369 32.75 7.84 -6.68
N VAL A 370 31.68 7.57 -7.45
CA VAL A 370 30.97 8.58 -8.22
C VAL A 370 29.70 9.03 -7.49
N THR A 371 29.58 10.33 -7.28
CA THR A 371 28.32 10.95 -6.81
C THR A 371 27.43 11.25 -7.99
N LEU A 372 26.22 10.65 -8.03
CA LEU A 372 25.28 10.92 -9.10
C LEU A 372 24.71 12.35 -8.96
N PRO A 373 24.75 13.17 -10.01
CA PRO A 373 24.13 14.50 -9.99
C PRO A 373 22.63 14.40 -9.75
N PHE A 374 22.06 15.36 -9.00
CA PHE A 374 20.61 15.44 -8.78
C PHE A 374 19.82 15.47 -10.10
N ALA A 375 20.38 16.07 -11.16
CA ALA A 375 19.75 16.06 -12.48
C ALA A 375 19.48 14.63 -13.00
N VAL A 376 20.36 13.66 -12.74
CA VAL A 376 20.19 12.27 -13.17
C VAL A 376 19.13 11.56 -12.33
N THR A 377 19.24 11.64 -11.00
CA THR A 377 18.30 10.99 -10.09
C THR A 377 16.91 11.63 -10.15
N GLY A 378 16.86 12.97 -10.23
CA GLY A 378 15.63 13.74 -10.42
C GLY A 378 14.95 13.45 -11.76
N ALA A 379 15.71 13.33 -12.86
CA ALA A 379 15.16 12.96 -14.16
C ALA A 379 14.52 11.57 -14.14
N ALA A 380 15.13 10.59 -13.46
CA ALA A 380 14.55 9.26 -13.30
C ALA A 380 13.23 9.29 -12.50
N MET A 381 13.18 10.06 -11.39
CA MET A 381 11.96 10.25 -10.60
C MET A 381 10.85 10.94 -11.39
N VAL A 382 11.16 12.07 -12.04
CA VAL A 382 10.22 12.83 -12.87
C VAL A 382 9.75 11.98 -14.05
N GLY A 383 10.65 11.21 -14.68
CA GLY A 383 10.31 10.28 -15.76
C GLY A 383 9.31 9.21 -15.31
N ALA A 384 9.52 8.61 -14.14
CA ALA A 384 8.58 7.62 -13.59
C ALA A 384 7.20 8.25 -13.29
N VAL A 385 7.17 9.44 -12.69
CA VAL A 385 5.92 10.20 -12.44
C VAL A 385 5.23 10.52 -13.76
N ALA A 386 5.95 11.03 -14.76
CA ALA A 386 5.39 11.40 -16.07
C ALA A 386 4.79 10.19 -16.80
N VAL A 387 5.52 9.05 -16.81
CA VAL A 387 5.05 7.80 -17.42
C VAL A 387 3.79 7.28 -16.69
N ALA A 388 3.79 7.26 -15.35
CA ALA A 388 2.64 6.83 -14.57
C ALA A 388 1.43 7.76 -14.81
N THR A 389 1.64 9.07 -14.78
CA THR A 389 0.61 10.08 -15.04
C THR A 389 0.00 9.91 -16.43
N TRP A 390 0.86 9.80 -17.45
CA TRP A 390 0.41 9.56 -18.83
C TRP A 390 -0.36 8.25 -18.97
N ALA A 391 0.16 7.16 -18.37
CA ALA A 391 -0.50 5.86 -18.43
C ALA A 391 -1.88 5.88 -17.74
N VAL A 392 -1.98 6.46 -16.56
CA VAL A 392 -3.23 6.60 -15.81
C VAL A 392 -4.23 7.48 -16.55
N TRP A 393 -3.78 8.60 -17.11
CA TRP A 393 -4.63 9.49 -17.92
C TRP A 393 -5.20 8.77 -19.15
N ARG A 394 -4.34 8.03 -19.88
CA ARG A 394 -4.73 7.30 -21.11
C ARG A 394 -5.60 6.08 -20.84
N ARG A 395 -5.27 5.33 -19.80
CA ARG A 395 -5.84 3.99 -19.56
C ARG A 395 -7.05 4.02 -18.63
N ARG A 396 -7.19 5.06 -17.80
CA ARG A 396 -8.25 5.20 -16.79
C ARG A 396 -8.39 3.93 -15.92
N PRO A 397 -7.33 3.50 -15.25
CA PRO A 397 -7.31 2.24 -14.54
C PRO A 397 -8.27 2.23 -13.34
N GLY A 398 -8.63 1.02 -12.89
CA GLY A 398 -9.24 0.80 -11.58
C GLY A 398 -8.25 1.07 -10.43
N VAL A 399 -8.75 0.98 -9.20
CA VAL A 399 -7.93 1.19 -7.99
C VAL A 399 -6.76 0.22 -7.91
N ASP A 400 -6.95 -1.02 -8.34
CA ASP A 400 -5.91 -2.07 -8.33
C ASP A 400 -4.70 -1.70 -9.21
N GLU A 401 -4.93 -1.31 -10.46
CA GLU A 401 -3.86 -0.89 -11.36
C GLU A 401 -3.25 0.46 -10.91
N LEU A 402 -4.07 1.38 -10.38
CA LEU A 402 -3.58 2.64 -9.83
C LEU A 402 -2.59 2.41 -8.68
N LEU A 403 -2.94 1.59 -7.68
CA LEU A 403 -2.04 1.28 -6.55
C LEU A 403 -0.70 0.73 -7.03
N ARG A 404 -0.68 -0.09 -8.09
CA ARG A 404 0.56 -0.58 -8.72
C ARG A 404 1.35 0.54 -9.40
N TRP A 405 0.68 1.52 -10.05
CA TRP A 405 1.37 2.69 -10.61
C TRP A 405 1.97 3.57 -9.51
N LEU A 406 1.26 3.79 -8.40
CA LEU A 406 1.81 4.51 -7.24
C LEU A 406 3.01 3.77 -6.63
N ALA A 407 2.92 2.43 -6.51
CA ALA A 407 4.01 1.59 -6.06
C ALA A 407 5.23 1.69 -6.99
N LEU A 408 5.03 1.71 -8.31
CA LEU A 408 6.12 1.86 -9.29
C LEU A 408 6.82 3.21 -9.17
N VAL A 409 6.07 4.31 -9.03
CA VAL A 409 6.63 5.66 -8.83
C VAL A 409 7.51 5.69 -7.58
N LEU A 410 7.00 5.20 -6.44
CA LEU A 410 7.78 5.15 -5.19
C LEU A 410 8.97 4.19 -5.30
N GLY A 411 8.81 3.04 -5.96
CA GLY A 411 9.87 2.07 -6.17
C GLY A 411 11.05 2.64 -6.96
N VAL A 412 10.77 3.34 -8.06
CA VAL A 412 11.80 4.03 -8.86
C VAL A 412 12.44 5.16 -8.06
N ALA A 413 11.63 5.99 -7.38
CA ALA A 413 12.15 7.06 -6.54
C ALA A 413 13.10 6.53 -5.46
N ASN A 414 12.74 5.44 -4.78
CA ASN A 414 13.60 4.80 -3.77
C ASN A 414 14.90 4.27 -4.39
N LEU A 415 14.85 3.61 -5.56
CA LEU A 415 16.02 3.03 -6.21
C LEU A 415 17.08 4.08 -6.60
N VAL A 416 16.68 5.30 -6.91
CA VAL A 416 17.61 6.36 -7.34
C VAL A 416 17.93 7.37 -6.24
N ASN A 417 17.28 7.27 -5.08
CA ASN A 417 17.51 8.18 -3.95
C ASN A 417 18.87 7.94 -3.30
N LYS A 418 19.45 8.97 -2.70
CA LYS A 418 20.67 8.85 -1.87
C LYS A 418 20.44 8.21 -0.50
N GLN A 419 19.18 8.03 -0.10
CA GLN A 419 18.76 7.45 1.17
C GLN A 419 17.45 6.69 0.96
N ALA A 420 17.51 5.38 0.80
CA ALA A 420 16.33 4.53 0.80
C ALA A 420 16.66 3.22 1.51
N PHE A 421 15.80 2.85 2.45
CA PHE A 421 15.98 1.72 3.34
C PHE A 421 14.80 0.75 3.23
N TYR A 422 14.85 -0.35 3.97
CA TYR A 422 13.82 -1.36 4.03
C TYR A 422 12.40 -0.76 4.13
N ASN A 423 12.19 0.14 5.08
CA ASN A 423 10.88 0.73 5.36
C ASN A 423 10.23 1.37 4.12
N GLN A 424 10.98 2.16 3.36
CA GLN A 424 10.48 2.82 2.15
C GLN A 424 10.12 1.80 1.05
N PHE A 425 10.92 0.74 0.88
CA PHE A 425 10.62 -0.36 -0.03
C PHE A 425 9.47 -1.23 0.48
N TRP A 426 9.28 -1.33 1.81
CA TRP A 426 8.12 -2.00 2.39
C TRP A 426 6.80 -1.31 2.00
N LEU A 427 6.76 0.03 1.97
CA LEU A 427 5.58 0.77 1.50
C LEU A 427 5.22 0.42 0.05
N VAL A 428 6.22 0.27 -0.82
CA VAL A 428 6.01 -0.18 -2.20
C VAL A 428 5.33 -1.55 -2.22
N ALA A 429 5.83 -2.50 -1.44
CA ALA A 429 5.24 -3.84 -1.32
C ALA A 429 3.82 -3.80 -0.73
N ALA A 430 3.57 -2.94 0.26
CA ALA A 430 2.23 -2.76 0.85
C ALA A 430 1.20 -2.26 -0.17
N LEU A 431 1.58 -1.34 -1.08
CA LEU A 431 0.70 -0.89 -2.16
C LEU A 431 0.45 -1.99 -3.20
N VAL A 432 1.48 -2.77 -3.56
CA VAL A 432 1.31 -3.95 -4.43
C VAL A 432 0.38 -4.96 -3.77
N ALA A 433 0.57 -5.26 -2.48
CA ALA A 433 -0.30 -6.13 -1.71
C ALA A 433 -1.76 -5.63 -1.70
N ALA A 434 -1.97 -4.36 -1.39
CA ALA A 434 -3.29 -3.74 -1.42
C ALA A 434 -3.95 -3.86 -2.81
N SER A 435 -3.16 -3.75 -3.90
CA SER A 435 -3.66 -3.94 -5.26
C SER A 435 -4.18 -5.36 -5.51
N LEU A 436 -3.59 -6.37 -4.86
CA LEU A 436 -3.98 -7.78 -5.00
C LEU A 436 -5.25 -8.13 -4.23
N VAL A 437 -5.59 -7.35 -3.21
CA VAL A 437 -6.87 -7.49 -2.50
C VAL A 437 -8.05 -7.11 -3.40
N VAL A 438 -7.86 -6.12 -4.27
CA VAL A 438 -8.87 -5.67 -5.23
C VAL A 438 -8.97 -6.69 -6.38
N PRO A 439 -10.19 -7.03 -6.87
CA PRO A 439 -10.33 -7.83 -8.08
C PRO A 439 -9.62 -7.19 -9.25
N GLN A 440 -8.84 -7.97 -9.96
CA GLN A 440 -8.24 -7.53 -11.22
C GLN A 440 -9.31 -7.65 -12.31
N GLY A 441 -9.71 -6.55 -12.90
CA GLY A 441 -10.69 -6.52 -13.98
C GLY A 441 -10.87 -5.12 -14.53
N THR A 442 -11.36 -5.07 -15.74
CA THR A 442 -11.66 -3.85 -16.47
C THR A 442 -12.63 -2.97 -15.68
N GLY A 443 -12.17 -1.75 -15.37
CA GLY A 443 -12.93 -0.59 -14.85
C GLY A 443 -14.39 -0.84 -14.41
N ASP A 444 -15.34 -0.27 -14.94
CA ASP A 444 -16.74 -0.19 -14.50
C ASP A 444 -17.54 -1.53 -14.38
N ASP A 445 -17.08 -2.64 -14.98
CA ASP A 445 -17.83 -3.91 -14.92
C ASP A 445 -17.65 -4.68 -13.61
N ALA A 446 -16.54 -4.47 -12.89
CA ALA A 446 -16.32 -5.12 -11.60
C ALA A 446 -17.21 -4.55 -10.47
N ASP A 447 -17.78 -3.36 -10.65
CA ASP A 447 -18.68 -2.71 -9.68
C ASP A 447 -20.17 -3.04 -9.96
N ARG A 448 -20.50 -3.59 -11.13
CA ARG A 448 -21.88 -3.99 -11.47
C ARG A 448 -22.30 -5.33 -10.89
N ASP A 449 -21.35 -6.24 -10.67
CA ASP A 449 -21.64 -7.56 -10.08
C ASP A 449 -22.01 -7.51 -8.59
N ASP A 450 -21.80 -6.38 -7.91
CA ASP A 450 -22.12 -6.20 -6.48
C ASP A 450 -23.50 -5.55 -6.23
N VAL A 451 -24.30 -5.28 -7.27
CA VAL A 451 -25.71 -4.86 -7.07
C VAL A 451 -26.53 -6.12 -6.79
N PRO A 452 -27.10 -6.29 -5.58
CA PRO A 452 -27.93 -7.44 -5.29
C PRO A 452 -29.08 -7.48 -6.29
N PRO A 453 -29.35 -8.65 -6.91
CA PRO A 453 -30.48 -8.82 -7.81
C PRO A 453 -31.77 -8.66 -6.99
N GLY A 454 -32.39 -7.47 -7.00
CA GLY A 454 -33.61 -7.32 -6.20
C GLY A 454 -34.20 -5.93 -5.99
N ARG A 455 -33.80 -4.89 -6.76
CA ARG A 455 -34.53 -3.60 -6.71
C ARG A 455 -34.72 -2.96 -8.08
N GLY A 456 -35.20 -3.72 -9.04
CA GLY A 456 -35.39 -3.18 -10.39
C GLY A 456 -36.55 -3.77 -11.21
N ALA A 457 -37.46 -4.50 -10.59
CA ALA A 457 -38.56 -5.13 -11.33
C ALA A 457 -39.96 -4.97 -10.69
N GLU A 458 -40.16 -3.98 -9.83
CA GLU A 458 -41.50 -3.56 -9.38
C GLU A 458 -41.77 -2.14 -9.82
N GLY A 459 -42.12 -1.95 -11.10
CA GLY A 459 -42.45 -0.59 -11.55
C GLY A 459 -42.77 -0.47 -13.03
N SER A 460 -43.40 -1.45 -13.68
CA SER A 460 -43.97 -1.20 -15.01
C SER A 460 -45.00 -2.25 -15.37
N CYS A 461 -46.08 -2.34 -14.60
CA CYS A 461 -47.34 -2.92 -15.03
C CYS A 461 -48.50 -2.08 -14.48
N ARG A 462 -48.64 -0.88 -15.01
CA ARG A 462 -49.90 -0.11 -14.95
C ARG A 462 -50.37 0.09 -16.37
N GLY A 463 -51.56 -0.45 -16.68
CA GLY A 463 -52.33 -0.05 -17.83
C GLY A 463 -52.54 -1.13 -18.88
N ALA A 464 -53.35 -2.11 -18.59
CA ALA A 464 -54.22 -2.77 -19.59
C ALA A 464 -55.56 -3.01 -18.94
N ASP A 465 -56.54 -2.17 -19.32
CA ASP A 465 -57.94 -2.33 -18.94
C ASP A 465 -58.48 -3.65 -19.46
N PRO A 466 -59.32 -4.38 -18.69
CA PRO A 466 -59.93 -5.61 -19.16
C PRO A 466 -61.08 -5.29 -20.14
N VAL A 467 -60.97 -5.79 -21.37
CA VAL A 467 -62.04 -5.83 -22.38
C VAL A 467 -63.19 -6.70 -21.83
N PRO A 468 -64.47 -6.19 -21.85
CA PRO A 468 -65.60 -6.97 -21.37
C PRO A 468 -65.96 -8.07 -22.38
N SER A 469 -66.04 -9.30 -21.92
CA SER A 469 -66.49 -10.48 -22.67
C SER A 469 -68.04 -10.44 -22.88
N PRO A 470 -68.59 -10.87 -24.06
CA PRO A 470 -70.00 -10.87 -24.34
C PRO A 470 -70.73 -11.98 -23.57
N ARG A 471 -71.84 -11.62 -22.93
CA ARG A 471 -72.80 -12.54 -22.29
C ARG A 471 -73.37 -13.54 -23.31
N ARG A 472 -73.19 -14.82 -23.09
CA ARG A 472 -74.00 -15.90 -23.73
C ARG A 472 -75.24 -16.05 -22.93
N SER A 473 -76.41 -15.84 -23.60
CA SER A 473 -77.71 -16.15 -23.17
C SER A 473 -77.91 -17.71 -23.21
N LEU A 474 -78.35 -18.25 -22.12
CA LEU A 474 -78.88 -19.67 -22.06
C LEU A 474 -80.40 -19.68 -22.35
N PRO A 475 -80.91 -20.60 -23.14
CA PRO A 475 -82.34 -20.76 -23.34
C PRO A 475 -82.97 -21.55 -22.20
N THR A 476 -84.12 -21.07 -21.78
CA THR A 476 -85.13 -21.77 -20.92
C THR A 476 -85.82 -22.86 -21.71
N THR A 477 -85.93 -24.07 -21.14
CA THR A 477 -86.96 -25.04 -21.45
C THR A 477 -87.38 -25.72 -20.15
N THR A 478 -88.59 -25.52 -19.89
CA THR A 478 -89.74 -26.31 -19.30
C THR A 478 -89.36 -27.39 -18.29
#